data_3dd46b96dd91cc8fe208b4361dd726c7
#
_entry.id   3dd46b96dd91cc8fe208b4361dd726c7
#
_cell.length_a   1.000
_cell.length_b   1.000
_cell.length_c   1.000
_cell.angle_alpha   90.00
_cell.angle_beta   90.00
_cell.angle_gamma   90.00
#
_symmetry.space_group_name_H-M   'P 1'
#
loop_
_entity.id
_entity.type
_entity.pdbx_description
1 polymer ?
#
loop_
_entity_poly.entity_id
_entity_poly.type
_entity_poly.pdbx_seq_one_letter_code
_entity_poly.pdbx_strand_id
1 'polypeptide(L)'
;MTMVQQRFLTLVALVALGWGGLYLLHWQDITRITRVEDADLEARLLSALDLSTVASLTFETPEGKVTVVREKGDSAPKWVVTEPFSTGGDAVVIEGLVAHLTRARRTSLVGDRSRDEQGEELVTPPEELALYGLDTPRYSLRVKTIKGESETLLVGAANTFNGELFAKVADNDSVMTVPASVEYQVNKSLYDLRDKRLLSLDPGSMVKLEVEYGDKLQYVVERSGAGSFNLTHPMHFEASPEKVGAILAT
;
A
#
# COMPACT_ATOMS: atom_id res chain seq x y z
N MET A 1 -20.61 -26.63 62.88
CA MET A 1 -19.94 -26.70 61.61
C MET A 1 -18.72 -27.61 61.77
N THR A 2 -18.66 -28.73 61.08
CA THR A 2 -17.57 -29.70 61.28
C THR A 2 -16.28 -29.20 60.66
N MET A 3 -15.11 -29.54 61.19
CA MET A 3 -13.80 -29.15 60.70
C MET A 3 -13.61 -29.45 59.17
N VAL A 4 -14.30 -30.47 58.69
CA VAL A 4 -14.30 -30.88 57.25
C VAL A 4 -15.05 -29.89 56.39
N GLN A 5 -16.19 -29.37 56.84
CA GLN A 5 -16.98 -28.33 56.13
C GLN A 5 -16.21 -27.02 56.04
N GLN A 6 -15.45 -26.67 57.06
CA GLN A 6 -14.66 -25.43 57.06
C GLN A 6 -13.49 -25.51 56.07
N ARG A 7 -12.81 -26.68 56.02
CA ARG A 7 -11.72 -26.92 55.05
C ARG A 7 -12.23 -26.95 53.58
N PHE A 8 -13.42 -27.50 53.36
CA PHE A 8 -14.06 -27.51 52.05
C PHE A 8 -14.42 -26.11 51.58
N LEU A 9 -15.00 -25.30 52.46
CA LEU A 9 -15.34 -23.88 52.13
C LEU A 9 -14.10 -23.03 51.84
N THR A 10 -13.00 -23.22 52.58
CA THR A 10 -11.75 -22.50 52.31
C THR A 10 -11.13 -22.91 50.97
N LEU A 11 -11.22 -24.18 50.56
CA LEU A 11 -10.72 -24.68 49.31
C LEU A 11 -11.55 -24.12 48.13
N VAL A 12 -12.86 -24.10 48.26
CA VAL A 12 -13.78 -23.47 47.24
C VAL A 12 -13.51 -21.97 47.11
N ALA A 13 -13.28 -21.27 48.23
CA ALA A 13 -12.95 -19.85 48.20
C ALA A 13 -11.58 -19.58 47.51
N LEU A 14 -10.57 -20.40 47.75
CA LEU A 14 -9.27 -20.28 47.08
C LEU A 14 -9.36 -20.56 45.59
N VAL A 15 -10.15 -21.56 45.18
CA VAL A 15 -10.39 -21.84 43.74
C VAL A 15 -11.16 -20.67 43.08
N ALA A 16 -12.18 -20.15 43.74
CA ALA A 16 -12.93 -19.01 43.21
C ALA A 16 -12.06 -17.72 43.07
N LEU A 17 -11.18 -17.45 44.03
CA LEU A 17 -10.20 -16.37 43.96
C LEU A 17 -9.20 -16.58 42.84
N GLY A 18 -8.69 -17.82 42.67
CA GLY A 18 -7.78 -18.17 41.59
C GLY A 18 -8.43 -17.97 40.19
N TRP A 19 -9.65 -18.44 40.01
CA TRP A 19 -10.42 -18.25 38.76
C TRP A 19 -10.79 -16.79 38.52
N GLY A 20 -11.17 -16.06 39.58
CA GLY A 20 -11.43 -14.63 39.52
C GLY A 20 -10.20 -13.82 39.13
N GLY A 21 -9.05 -14.16 39.69
CA GLY A 21 -7.76 -13.55 39.34
C GLY A 21 -7.36 -13.81 37.88
N LEU A 22 -7.49 -15.06 37.41
CA LEU A 22 -7.22 -15.44 36.01
C LEU A 22 -8.18 -14.73 35.05
N TYR A 23 -9.45 -14.62 35.41
CA TYR A 23 -10.46 -13.91 34.62
C TYR A 23 -10.15 -12.41 34.49
N LEU A 24 -9.75 -11.77 35.60
CA LEU A 24 -9.36 -10.36 35.58
C LEU A 24 -8.10 -10.12 34.74
N LEU A 25 -7.09 -10.98 34.85
CA LEU A 25 -5.89 -10.89 34.02
C LEU A 25 -6.22 -11.07 32.54
N HIS A 26 -7.04 -12.07 32.20
CA HIS A 26 -7.47 -12.31 30.83
C HIS A 26 -8.29 -11.12 30.26
N TRP A 27 -9.17 -10.52 31.07
CA TRP A 27 -9.92 -9.35 30.63
C TRP A 27 -9.02 -8.12 30.47
N GLN A 28 -8.04 -7.91 31.34
CA GLN A 28 -7.06 -6.84 31.17
C GLN A 28 -6.25 -6.99 29.88
N ASP A 29 -5.86 -8.21 29.53
CA ASP A 29 -5.13 -8.51 28.29
C ASP A 29 -6.02 -8.23 27.07
N ILE A 30 -7.26 -8.68 27.07
CA ILE A 30 -8.20 -8.41 25.97
C ILE A 30 -8.42 -6.91 25.80
N THR A 31 -8.73 -6.18 26.88
CA THR A 31 -8.94 -4.73 26.79
C THR A 31 -7.70 -3.95 26.37
N ARG A 32 -6.52 -4.46 26.68
CA ARG A 32 -5.25 -3.87 26.24
C ARG A 32 -5.01 -4.12 24.76
N ILE A 33 -5.29 -5.33 24.28
CA ILE A 33 -5.15 -5.69 22.86
C ILE A 33 -6.12 -4.87 22.02
N THR A 34 -7.39 -4.81 22.37
CA THR A 34 -8.40 -4.02 21.62
C THR A 34 -8.03 -2.52 21.57
N ARG A 35 -7.56 -1.95 22.68
CA ARG A 35 -7.13 -0.54 22.70
C ARG A 35 -5.92 -0.27 21.79
N VAL A 36 -4.99 -1.22 21.70
CA VAL A 36 -3.82 -1.09 20.80
C VAL A 36 -4.26 -1.22 19.35
N GLU A 37 -5.18 -2.13 19.04
CA GLU A 37 -5.73 -2.29 17.69
C GLU A 37 -6.53 -1.06 17.27
N ASP A 38 -7.38 -0.51 18.14
CA ASP A 38 -8.15 0.71 17.87
C ASP A 38 -7.21 1.89 17.60
N ALA A 39 -6.18 2.09 18.42
CA ALA A 39 -5.19 3.14 18.23
C ALA A 39 -4.40 2.98 16.92
N ASP A 40 -4.09 1.73 16.50
CA ASP A 40 -3.44 1.47 15.22
C ASP A 40 -4.36 1.80 14.04
N LEU A 41 -5.64 1.47 14.14
CA LEU A 41 -6.65 1.81 13.12
C LEU A 41 -6.81 3.33 12.98
N GLU A 42 -6.90 4.05 14.10
CA GLU A 42 -6.99 5.52 14.11
C GLU A 42 -5.73 6.21 13.54
N ALA A 43 -4.58 5.57 13.69
CA ALA A 43 -3.32 6.10 13.17
C ALA A 43 -3.15 5.89 11.66
N ARG A 44 -3.96 5.06 11.01
CA ARG A 44 -3.88 4.82 9.54
C ARG A 44 -4.19 6.10 8.78
N LEU A 45 -3.50 6.27 7.65
CA LEU A 45 -3.75 7.41 6.76
C LEU A 45 -5.07 7.27 6.00
N LEU A 46 -5.42 6.07 5.60
CA LEU A 46 -6.62 5.75 4.83
C LEU A 46 -7.27 4.50 5.44
N SER A 47 -8.50 4.65 5.92
CA SER A 47 -9.23 3.59 6.62
C SER A 47 -9.75 2.51 5.66
N ALA A 48 -10.14 2.91 4.45
CA ALA A 48 -10.70 2.03 3.41
C ALA A 48 -9.62 1.27 2.62
N LEU A 49 -8.32 1.55 2.85
CA LEU A 49 -7.26 1.01 2.02
C LEU A 49 -6.90 -0.42 2.44
N ASP A 50 -7.35 -1.38 1.65
CA ASP A 50 -6.93 -2.78 1.67
C ASP A 50 -6.72 -3.25 0.23
N LEU A 51 -5.61 -3.96 -0.03
CA LEU A 51 -5.26 -4.46 -1.36
C LEU A 51 -6.40 -5.30 -1.98
N SER A 52 -7.12 -6.08 -1.17
CA SER A 52 -8.23 -6.92 -1.65
C SER A 52 -9.45 -6.12 -2.06
N THR A 53 -9.66 -4.93 -1.49
CA THR A 53 -10.86 -4.10 -1.68
C THR A 53 -10.65 -2.93 -2.65
N VAL A 54 -9.41 -2.56 -2.96
CA VAL A 54 -9.13 -1.46 -3.88
C VAL A 54 -9.58 -1.79 -5.31
N ALA A 55 -10.42 -0.92 -5.87
CA ALA A 55 -10.90 -0.98 -7.25
C ALA A 55 -10.18 0.01 -8.17
N SER A 56 -9.86 1.21 -7.68
CA SER A 56 -9.11 2.20 -8.46
C SER A 56 -8.31 3.14 -7.58
N LEU A 57 -7.22 3.67 -8.14
CA LEU A 57 -6.38 4.72 -7.58
C LEU A 57 -6.30 5.86 -8.60
N THR A 58 -6.49 7.09 -8.13
CA THR A 58 -6.30 8.29 -8.95
C THR A 58 -5.29 9.18 -8.27
N PHE A 59 -4.21 9.47 -8.97
CA PHE A 59 -3.13 10.35 -8.56
C PHE A 59 -3.28 11.68 -9.27
N GLU A 60 -3.25 12.77 -8.52
CA GLU A 60 -3.13 14.12 -9.06
C GLU A 60 -1.84 14.72 -8.52
N THR A 61 -0.95 15.07 -9.43
CA THR A 61 0.40 15.57 -9.14
C THR A 61 0.66 16.82 -10.00
N PRO A 62 1.70 17.60 -9.75
CA PRO A 62 2.08 18.70 -10.63
C PRO A 62 2.36 18.28 -12.08
N GLU A 63 2.69 17.00 -12.33
CA GLU A 63 2.94 16.44 -13.66
C GLU A 63 1.65 16.05 -14.40
N GLY A 64 0.53 15.96 -13.70
CA GLY A 64 -0.77 15.61 -14.25
C GLY A 64 -1.53 14.57 -13.44
N LYS A 65 -2.61 14.08 -14.05
CA LYS A 65 -3.50 13.11 -13.45
C LYS A 65 -3.28 11.73 -14.06
N VAL A 66 -3.18 10.72 -13.20
CA VAL A 66 -3.08 9.31 -13.60
C VAL A 66 -4.12 8.49 -12.83
N THR A 67 -4.91 7.72 -13.55
CA THR A 67 -5.90 6.81 -12.96
C THR A 67 -5.59 5.38 -13.34
N VAL A 68 -5.50 4.50 -12.35
CA VAL A 68 -5.37 3.05 -12.52
C VAL A 68 -6.60 2.35 -11.97
N VAL A 69 -7.08 1.36 -12.70
CA VAL A 69 -8.28 0.60 -12.37
C VAL A 69 -7.95 -0.89 -12.34
N ARG A 70 -8.55 -1.58 -11.39
CA ARG A 70 -8.43 -3.02 -11.26
C ARG A 70 -9.55 -3.70 -12.04
N GLU A 71 -9.19 -4.38 -13.12
CA GLU A 71 -10.13 -5.16 -13.91
C GLU A 71 -10.12 -6.64 -13.48
N LYS A 72 -11.25 -7.32 -13.71
CA LYS A 72 -11.31 -8.77 -13.52
C LYS A 72 -10.53 -9.42 -14.66
N GLY A 73 -9.48 -10.15 -14.32
CA GLY A 73 -8.75 -11.00 -15.27
C GLY A 73 -9.22 -12.46 -15.17
N ASP A 74 -8.94 -13.25 -16.20
CA ASP A 74 -9.32 -14.68 -16.25
C ASP A 74 -8.65 -15.52 -15.16
N SER A 75 -7.41 -15.20 -14.81
CA SER A 75 -6.63 -15.95 -13.80
C SER A 75 -6.24 -15.12 -12.60
N ALA A 76 -6.10 -13.80 -12.74
CA ALA A 76 -5.75 -12.85 -11.68
C ALA A 76 -6.29 -11.46 -12.02
N PRO A 77 -6.51 -10.60 -11.01
CA PRO A 77 -6.86 -9.21 -11.24
C PRO A 77 -5.77 -8.53 -12.08
N LYS A 78 -6.20 -7.73 -13.05
CA LYS A 78 -5.31 -6.97 -13.92
C LYS A 78 -5.43 -5.49 -13.59
N TRP A 79 -4.30 -4.80 -13.48
CA TRP A 79 -4.27 -3.36 -13.36
C TRP A 79 -4.15 -2.71 -14.74
N VAL A 80 -4.96 -1.70 -14.99
CA VAL A 80 -5.01 -0.95 -16.24
C VAL A 80 -4.96 0.53 -15.92
N VAL A 81 -4.05 1.25 -16.56
CA VAL A 81 -4.07 2.71 -16.55
C VAL A 81 -5.17 3.15 -17.52
N THR A 82 -6.06 4.03 -17.07
CA THR A 82 -7.19 4.55 -17.89
C THR A 82 -7.03 6.01 -18.23
N GLU A 83 -6.28 6.78 -17.44
CA GLU A 83 -5.95 8.18 -17.68
C GLU A 83 -4.43 8.38 -17.54
N PRO A 84 -3.80 9.18 -18.40
CA PRO A 84 -4.34 10.01 -19.49
C PRO A 84 -4.71 9.22 -20.76
N PHE A 85 -4.27 7.98 -20.90
CA PHE A 85 -4.67 7.06 -21.97
C PHE A 85 -4.61 5.61 -21.48
N SER A 86 -5.33 4.71 -22.16
CA SER A 86 -5.42 3.31 -21.74
C SER A 86 -4.14 2.55 -22.08
N THR A 87 -3.54 1.92 -21.06
CA THR A 87 -2.37 1.03 -21.19
C THR A 87 -2.34 0.03 -20.03
N GLY A 88 -1.53 -1.04 -20.15
CA GLY A 88 -1.31 -1.97 -19.04
C GLY A 88 -0.68 -1.26 -17.83
N GLY A 89 -1.14 -1.60 -16.64
CA GLY A 89 -0.54 -1.18 -15.37
C GLY A 89 0.46 -2.22 -14.85
N ASP A 90 1.54 -1.75 -14.24
CA ASP A 90 2.50 -2.60 -13.54
C ASP A 90 1.91 -3.07 -12.21
N ALA A 91 1.41 -4.31 -12.19
CA ALA A 91 0.75 -4.88 -11.01
C ALA A 91 1.68 -4.90 -9.78
N VAL A 92 2.97 -5.20 -9.98
CA VAL A 92 3.94 -5.30 -8.88
C VAL A 92 4.14 -3.94 -8.21
N VAL A 93 4.31 -2.91 -9.03
CA VAL A 93 4.47 -1.53 -8.54
C VAL A 93 3.20 -1.05 -7.86
N ILE A 94 2.03 -1.25 -8.46
CA ILE A 94 0.75 -0.76 -7.94
C ILE A 94 0.38 -1.49 -6.64
N GLU A 95 0.51 -2.81 -6.59
CA GLU A 95 0.21 -3.60 -5.38
C GLU A 95 1.20 -3.31 -4.24
N GLY A 96 2.48 -3.13 -4.57
CA GLY A 96 3.50 -2.69 -3.62
C GLY A 96 3.16 -1.33 -3.03
N LEU A 97 2.72 -0.38 -3.85
CA LEU A 97 2.29 0.95 -3.42
C LEU A 97 1.07 0.88 -2.48
N VAL A 98 0.04 0.11 -2.83
CA VAL A 98 -1.13 -0.10 -1.95
C VAL A 98 -0.70 -0.71 -0.61
N ALA A 99 0.18 -1.73 -0.64
CA ALA A 99 0.69 -2.36 0.58
C ALA A 99 1.49 -1.40 1.47
N HIS A 100 2.25 -0.47 0.89
CA HIS A 100 2.96 0.58 1.63
C HIS A 100 1.98 1.57 2.26
N LEU A 101 1.00 2.06 1.50
CA LEU A 101 -0.01 3.00 1.98
C LEU A 101 -0.89 2.40 3.08
N THR A 102 -1.22 1.11 3.01
CA THR A 102 -1.98 0.40 4.06
C THR A 102 -1.23 0.40 5.40
N ARG A 103 0.11 0.37 5.34
CA ARG A 103 0.97 0.39 6.54
C ARG A 103 1.33 1.81 6.99
N ALA A 104 1.11 2.81 6.14
CA ALA A 104 1.46 4.17 6.46
C ALA A 104 0.60 4.69 7.63
N ARG A 105 1.25 5.37 8.55
CA ARG A 105 0.62 5.95 9.76
C ARG A 105 0.90 7.44 9.81
N ARG A 106 -0.06 8.19 10.35
CA ARG A 106 0.20 9.58 10.73
C ARG A 106 1.24 9.62 11.84
N THR A 107 2.07 10.65 11.84
CA THR A 107 3.02 10.89 12.93
C THR A 107 2.34 11.62 14.06
N SER A 108 1.58 12.68 13.77
CA SER A 108 0.84 13.47 14.77
C SER A 108 -0.36 14.15 14.15
N LEU A 109 -1.30 14.58 15.00
CA LEU A 109 -2.35 15.53 14.63
C LEU A 109 -1.83 16.96 14.83
N VAL A 110 -2.25 17.86 13.94
CA VAL A 110 -1.91 19.27 13.93
C VAL A 110 -3.11 20.09 14.40
N GLY A 111 -2.93 20.96 15.37
CA GLY A 111 -3.99 21.83 15.89
C GLY A 111 -3.76 22.20 17.35
N ASP A 112 -4.74 22.93 17.90
CA ASP A 112 -4.73 23.32 19.31
C ASP A 112 -5.09 22.14 20.20
N ARG A 113 -4.25 21.90 21.20
CA ARG A 113 -4.41 20.78 22.14
C ARG A 113 -5.15 21.24 23.38
N SER A 114 -6.21 20.54 23.71
CA SER A 114 -6.99 20.69 24.93
C SER A 114 -7.24 19.33 25.57
N ARG A 115 -7.87 19.32 26.76
CA ARG A 115 -8.33 18.09 27.41
C ARG A 115 -9.81 18.20 27.71
N ASP A 116 -10.50 17.11 27.48
CA ASP A 116 -11.90 17.01 27.86
C ASP A 116 -12.09 16.80 29.37
N GLU A 117 -13.34 16.71 29.82
CA GLU A 117 -13.68 16.48 31.23
C GLU A 117 -13.19 15.11 31.76
N GLN A 118 -12.90 14.16 30.88
CA GLN A 118 -12.39 12.84 31.21
C GLN A 118 -10.86 12.83 31.22
N GLY A 119 -10.20 13.93 30.81
CA GLY A 119 -8.74 14.08 30.73
C GLY A 119 -8.12 13.55 29.44
N GLU A 120 -8.94 13.19 28.47
CA GLU A 120 -8.51 12.75 27.14
C GLU A 120 -8.03 13.94 26.29
N GLU A 121 -7.00 13.76 25.50
CA GLU A 121 -6.43 14.81 24.66
C GLU A 121 -7.33 15.04 23.43
N LEU A 122 -7.81 16.28 23.29
CA LEU A 122 -8.54 16.75 22.13
C LEU A 122 -7.63 17.65 21.29
N VAL A 123 -7.64 17.43 19.96
CA VAL A 123 -6.93 18.27 18.99
C VAL A 123 -7.97 18.97 18.11
N THR A 124 -8.06 20.31 18.27
CA THR A 124 -8.91 21.12 17.39
C THR A 124 -8.17 21.41 16.10
N PRO A 125 -8.70 21.05 14.94
CA PRO A 125 -8.04 21.28 13.65
C PRO A 125 -7.82 22.77 13.39
N PRO A 126 -6.76 23.15 12.66
CA PRO A 126 -6.52 24.53 12.28
C PRO A 126 -7.56 25.00 11.25
N GLU A 127 -7.99 26.26 11.37
CA GLU A 127 -8.92 26.87 10.41
C GLU A 127 -8.24 27.25 9.09
N GLU A 128 -6.97 27.67 9.12
CA GLU A 128 -6.23 28.16 7.96
C GLU A 128 -5.43 27.04 7.27
N LEU A 129 -6.06 26.30 6.37
CA LEU A 129 -5.43 25.21 5.62
C LEU A 129 -4.32 25.68 4.67
N ALA A 130 -4.34 26.95 4.26
CA ALA A 130 -3.34 27.55 3.38
C ALA A 130 -1.92 27.51 3.98
N LEU A 131 -1.79 27.63 5.31
CA LEU A 131 -0.50 27.55 6.01
C LEU A 131 0.18 26.19 5.87
N TYR A 132 -0.61 25.16 5.61
CA TYR A 132 -0.17 23.78 5.45
C TYR A 132 -0.13 23.34 3.98
N GLY A 133 -0.49 24.25 3.05
CA GLY A 133 -0.60 23.95 1.62
C GLY A 133 -1.72 22.97 1.30
N LEU A 134 -2.78 22.92 2.12
CA LEU A 134 -3.88 21.96 2.00
C LEU A 134 -5.15 22.56 1.35
N ASP A 135 -5.19 23.86 1.13
CA ASP A 135 -6.17 24.54 0.26
C ASP A 135 -5.90 24.26 -1.22
N THR A 136 -4.62 24.20 -1.58
CA THR A 136 -4.12 23.82 -2.91
C THR A 136 -3.07 22.69 -2.74
N PRO A 137 -3.50 21.46 -2.47
CA PRO A 137 -2.59 20.36 -2.13
C PRO A 137 -1.65 20.05 -3.29
N ARG A 138 -0.38 19.79 -2.97
CA ARG A 138 0.63 19.46 -3.96
C ARG A 138 0.38 18.12 -4.61
N TYR A 139 -0.14 17.16 -3.82
CA TYR A 139 -0.51 15.84 -4.29
C TYR A 139 -1.89 15.45 -3.75
N SER A 140 -2.64 14.74 -4.57
CA SER A 140 -3.90 14.13 -4.19
C SER A 140 -3.91 12.67 -4.61
N LEU A 141 -4.30 11.79 -3.69
CA LEU A 141 -4.51 10.37 -3.96
C LEU A 141 -5.93 10.01 -3.58
N ARG A 142 -6.75 9.70 -4.58
CA ARG A 142 -8.08 9.14 -4.36
C ARG A 142 -8.04 7.63 -4.49
N VAL A 143 -8.54 6.95 -3.47
CA VAL A 143 -8.72 5.50 -3.43
C VAL A 143 -10.22 5.21 -3.53
N LYS A 144 -10.61 4.30 -4.41
CA LYS A 144 -11.98 3.81 -4.49
C LYS A 144 -12.00 2.30 -4.30
N THR A 145 -12.92 1.82 -3.46
CA THR A 145 -13.08 0.39 -3.19
C THR A 145 -14.08 -0.26 -4.14
N ILE A 146 -14.07 -1.61 -4.20
CA ILE A 146 -15.07 -2.39 -4.95
C ILE A 146 -16.49 -2.23 -4.42
N LYS A 147 -16.66 -1.76 -3.17
CA LYS A 147 -17.96 -1.45 -2.56
C LYS A 147 -18.46 -0.05 -2.95
N GLY A 148 -17.64 0.75 -3.62
CA GLY A 148 -17.95 2.12 -4.01
C GLY A 148 -17.57 3.19 -2.99
N GLU A 149 -17.02 2.82 -1.84
CA GLU A 149 -16.46 3.74 -0.88
C GLU A 149 -15.24 4.45 -1.49
N SER A 150 -15.03 5.70 -1.13
CA SER A 150 -13.91 6.48 -1.68
C SER A 150 -13.34 7.39 -0.60
N GLU A 151 -12.02 7.39 -0.47
CA GLU A 151 -11.27 8.30 0.38
C GLU A 151 -10.24 9.04 -0.47
N THR A 152 -9.97 10.30 -0.11
CA THR A 152 -8.98 11.12 -0.82
C THR A 152 -7.98 11.67 0.19
N LEU A 153 -6.72 11.27 0.06
CA LEU A 153 -5.60 11.82 0.82
C LEU A 153 -5.06 13.04 0.08
N LEU A 154 -5.07 14.18 0.74
CA LEU A 154 -4.48 15.43 0.30
C LEU A 154 -3.13 15.60 1.01
N VAL A 155 -2.07 15.90 0.25
CA VAL A 155 -0.73 16.11 0.78
C VAL A 155 -0.26 17.51 0.35
N GLY A 156 0.03 18.33 1.34
CA GLY A 156 0.37 19.73 1.19
C GLY A 156 1.88 20.01 1.29
N ALA A 157 2.23 21.02 2.06
CA ALA A 157 3.60 21.51 2.24
C ALA A 157 4.42 20.57 3.15
N ALA A 158 5.75 20.66 3.02
CA ALA A 158 6.66 20.05 3.97
C ALA A 158 6.79 20.91 5.25
N ASN A 159 6.80 20.24 6.39
CA ASN A 159 7.13 20.85 7.66
C ASN A 159 8.64 21.19 7.69
N THR A 160 8.95 22.46 7.77
CA THR A 160 10.32 22.97 7.72
C THR A 160 11.19 22.56 8.93
N PHE A 161 10.58 22.10 10.02
CA PHE A 161 11.30 21.74 11.25
C PHE A 161 11.83 20.29 11.22
N ASN A 162 11.04 19.35 10.68
CA ASN A 162 11.38 17.93 10.75
C ASN A 162 11.29 17.20 9.39
N GLY A 163 10.90 17.93 8.32
CA GLY A 163 10.79 17.38 6.98
C GLY A 163 9.58 16.45 6.74
N GLU A 164 8.68 16.31 7.73
CA GLU A 164 7.41 15.63 7.53
C GLU A 164 6.49 16.43 6.60
N LEU A 165 5.47 15.79 6.06
CA LEU A 165 4.50 16.46 5.20
C LEU A 165 3.21 16.70 5.97
N PHE A 166 2.55 17.82 5.71
CA PHE A 166 1.19 18.04 6.15
C PHE A 166 0.23 17.30 5.22
N ALA A 167 -0.73 16.62 5.81
CA ALA A 167 -1.73 15.85 5.08
C ALA A 167 -3.12 15.93 5.73
N LYS A 168 -4.14 15.64 4.96
CA LYS A 168 -5.54 15.60 5.38
C LYS A 168 -6.30 14.58 4.53
N VAL A 169 -7.25 13.87 5.11
CA VAL A 169 -8.28 13.16 4.34
C VAL A 169 -9.38 14.17 4.00
N ALA A 170 -9.82 14.22 2.74
CA ALA A 170 -10.69 15.29 2.24
C ALA A 170 -11.97 15.48 3.09
N ASP A 171 -12.59 14.37 3.47
CA ASP A 171 -13.86 14.36 4.23
C ASP A 171 -13.67 14.40 5.77
N ASN A 172 -12.42 14.59 6.22
CA ASN A 172 -12.09 14.69 7.65
C ASN A 172 -11.46 16.05 7.93
N ASP A 173 -11.89 16.74 8.96
CA ASP A 173 -11.34 18.06 9.30
C ASP A 173 -9.94 18.01 9.90
N SER A 174 -9.52 16.86 10.41
CA SER A 174 -8.21 16.70 11.04
C SER A 174 -7.07 16.88 10.07
N VAL A 175 -6.15 17.78 10.41
CA VAL A 175 -4.85 17.94 9.76
C VAL A 175 -3.83 17.08 10.50
N MET A 176 -2.97 16.38 9.75
CA MET A 176 -1.98 15.49 10.32
C MET A 176 -0.59 15.72 9.69
N THR A 177 0.45 15.29 10.38
CA THR A 177 1.77 15.11 9.76
C THR A 177 1.98 13.65 9.40
N VAL A 178 2.67 13.43 8.28
CA VAL A 178 3.01 12.11 7.77
C VAL A 178 4.50 12.06 7.41
N PRO A 179 5.13 10.88 7.46
CA PRO A 179 6.54 10.75 7.06
C PRO A 179 6.77 11.23 5.63
N ALA A 180 7.91 11.84 5.35
CA ALA A 180 8.31 12.28 4.01
C ALA A 180 8.26 11.17 2.95
N SER A 181 8.42 9.91 3.36
CA SER A 181 8.30 8.75 2.47
C SER A 181 6.92 8.61 1.81
N VAL A 182 5.87 9.21 2.38
CA VAL A 182 4.53 9.24 1.78
C VAL A 182 4.52 9.99 0.46
N GLU A 183 5.39 11.02 0.29
CA GLU A 183 5.53 11.72 -0.99
C GLU A 183 5.83 10.75 -2.13
N TYR A 184 6.76 9.81 -1.91
CA TYR A 184 7.08 8.77 -2.88
C TYR A 184 5.89 7.90 -3.29
N GLN A 185 4.92 7.74 -2.39
CA GLN A 185 3.75 6.91 -2.64
C GLN A 185 2.67 7.67 -3.42
N VAL A 186 2.55 8.99 -3.21
CA VAL A 186 1.50 9.81 -3.83
C VAL A 186 1.99 10.54 -5.09
N ASN A 187 3.28 10.82 -5.20
CA ASN A 187 3.89 11.42 -6.39
C ASN A 187 4.23 10.33 -7.41
N LYS A 188 3.23 9.88 -8.17
CA LYS A 188 3.37 8.85 -9.20
C LYS A 188 2.97 9.40 -10.56
N SER A 189 3.87 9.25 -11.51
CA SER A 189 3.64 9.57 -12.92
C SER A 189 3.08 8.37 -13.67
N LEU A 190 2.60 8.61 -14.91
CA LEU A 190 2.23 7.54 -15.83
C LEU A 190 3.38 6.57 -16.06
N TYR A 191 4.61 7.09 -16.16
CA TYR A 191 5.78 6.25 -16.38
C TYR A 191 6.01 5.28 -15.23
N ASP A 192 5.73 5.68 -13.98
CA ASP A 192 5.91 4.83 -12.80
C ASP A 192 4.92 3.67 -12.78
N LEU A 193 3.68 3.92 -13.19
CA LEU A 193 2.55 3.01 -13.01
C LEU A 193 2.25 2.12 -14.22
N ARG A 194 2.71 2.48 -15.42
CA ARG A 194 2.48 1.68 -16.61
C ARG A 194 3.35 0.42 -16.64
N ASP A 195 2.84 -0.63 -17.23
CA ASP A 195 3.66 -1.79 -17.59
C ASP A 195 4.72 -1.35 -18.63
N LYS A 196 5.99 -1.57 -18.30
CA LYS A 196 7.14 -1.17 -19.12
C LYS A 196 7.65 -2.30 -20.00
N ARG A 197 7.07 -3.50 -19.85
CA ARG A 197 7.49 -4.65 -20.63
C ARG A 197 7.17 -4.43 -22.12
N LEU A 198 8.17 -4.52 -22.95
CA LEU A 198 8.04 -4.41 -24.40
C LEU A 198 7.36 -5.66 -24.98
N LEU A 199 7.62 -6.82 -24.37
CA LEU A 199 7.10 -8.11 -24.80
C LEU A 199 6.45 -8.82 -23.63
N SER A 200 5.18 -9.22 -23.79
CA SER A 200 4.45 -10.05 -22.81
C SER A 200 4.59 -11.52 -23.14
N LEU A 201 5.83 -11.98 -23.36
CA LEU A 201 6.11 -13.36 -23.72
C LEU A 201 6.55 -14.14 -22.47
N ASP A 202 6.04 -15.36 -22.34
CA ASP A 202 6.64 -16.33 -21.42
C ASP A 202 7.97 -16.81 -21.99
N PRO A 203 9.12 -16.51 -21.35
CA PRO A 203 10.42 -16.98 -21.82
C PRO A 203 10.49 -18.49 -21.98
N GLY A 204 9.66 -19.23 -21.21
CA GLY A 204 9.57 -20.68 -21.29
C GLY A 204 8.97 -21.19 -22.59
N SER A 205 8.07 -20.43 -23.20
CA SER A 205 7.37 -20.78 -24.45
C SER A 205 8.06 -20.25 -25.71
N MET A 206 9.09 -19.40 -25.58
CA MET A 206 9.80 -18.83 -26.72
C MET A 206 10.56 -19.94 -27.49
N VAL A 207 10.29 -20.02 -28.77
CA VAL A 207 10.98 -20.96 -29.71
C VAL A 207 12.07 -20.24 -30.48
N LYS A 208 11.81 -19.01 -30.92
CA LYS A 208 12.70 -18.22 -31.76
C LYS A 208 12.57 -16.74 -31.43
N LEU A 209 13.69 -16.02 -31.42
CA LEU A 209 13.75 -14.56 -31.30
C LEU A 209 14.53 -14.02 -32.51
N GLU A 210 13.91 -13.18 -33.30
CA GLU A 210 14.54 -12.45 -34.39
C GLU A 210 14.61 -10.97 -34.02
N VAL A 211 15.77 -10.36 -34.17
CA VAL A 211 15.97 -8.94 -33.95
C VAL A 211 16.43 -8.28 -35.26
N GLU A 212 15.64 -7.32 -35.70
CA GLU A 212 15.89 -6.53 -36.89
C GLU A 212 16.12 -5.07 -36.55
N TYR A 213 16.99 -4.42 -37.28
CA TYR A 213 17.17 -2.97 -37.22
C TYR A 213 17.00 -2.39 -38.63
N GLY A 214 15.91 -1.64 -38.82
CA GLY A 214 15.45 -1.30 -40.16
C GLY A 214 15.11 -2.56 -40.94
N ASP A 215 15.61 -2.68 -42.15
CA ASP A 215 15.42 -3.86 -43.03
C ASP A 215 16.56 -4.90 -42.90
N LYS A 216 17.36 -4.80 -41.85
CA LYS A 216 18.52 -5.70 -41.64
C LYS A 216 18.35 -6.57 -40.43
N LEU A 217 18.29 -7.87 -40.64
CA LEU A 217 18.36 -8.89 -39.60
C LEU A 217 19.69 -8.78 -38.86
N GLN A 218 19.65 -8.54 -37.55
CA GLN A 218 20.84 -8.39 -36.72
C GLN A 218 21.25 -9.70 -36.10
N TYR A 219 20.31 -10.41 -35.49
CA TYR A 219 20.58 -11.73 -34.94
C TYR A 219 19.29 -12.56 -34.82
N VAL A 220 19.47 -13.88 -34.81
CA VAL A 220 18.45 -14.88 -34.58
C VAL A 220 18.90 -15.81 -33.48
N VAL A 221 18.06 -15.98 -32.48
CA VAL A 221 18.26 -16.91 -31.37
C VAL A 221 17.14 -17.95 -31.38
N GLU A 222 17.51 -19.24 -31.43
CA GLU A 222 16.56 -20.35 -31.44
C GLU A 222 16.77 -21.24 -30.23
N ARG A 223 15.68 -21.78 -29.70
CA ARG A 223 15.74 -22.74 -28.62
C ARG A 223 16.24 -24.06 -29.10
N SER A 224 17.30 -24.59 -28.49
CA SER A 224 17.90 -25.87 -28.81
C SER A 224 17.56 -27.00 -27.83
N GLY A 225 16.98 -26.66 -26.68
CA GLY A 225 16.60 -27.61 -25.63
C GLY A 225 15.95 -26.96 -24.43
N ALA A 226 15.76 -27.69 -23.36
CA ALA A 226 15.21 -27.17 -22.10
C ALA A 226 16.21 -26.17 -21.50
N GLY A 227 15.92 -24.88 -21.68
CA GLY A 227 16.75 -23.76 -21.12
C GLY A 227 17.99 -23.44 -21.96
N SER A 228 18.22 -24.09 -23.12
CA SER A 228 19.37 -23.85 -24.02
C SER A 228 18.93 -23.08 -25.26
N PHE A 229 19.79 -22.19 -25.73
CA PHE A 229 19.57 -21.37 -26.92
C PHE A 229 20.78 -21.36 -27.82
N ASN A 230 20.57 -21.30 -29.11
CA ASN A 230 21.60 -21.12 -30.10
C ASN A 230 21.40 -19.82 -30.87
N LEU A 231 22.45 -19.05 -31.02
CA LEU A 231 22.51 -17.96 -31.99
C LEU A 231 22.71 -18.59 -33.36
N THR A 232 21.77 -18.38 -34.28
CA THR A 232 21.82 -19.00 -35.63
C THR A 232 22.14 -17.98 -36.71
N HIS A 233 22.09 -16.70 -36.44
CA HIS A 233 22.52 -15.60 -37.30
C HIS A 233 23.18 -14.50 -36.46
N PRO A 234 24.27 -13.87 -36.92
CA PRO A 234 25.00 -14.04 -38.18
C PRO A 234 25.94 -15.25 -38.16
N MET A 235 26.16 -15.88 -37.03
CA MET A 235 27.04 -17.03 -36.87
C MET A 235 26.41 -18.03 -35.90
N HIS A 236 26.81 -19.29 -35.98
CA HIS A 236 26.30 -20.34 -35.11
C HIS A 236 27.12 -20.45 -33.83
N PHE A 237 26.51 -20.12 -32.69
CA PHE A 237 27.08 -20.28 -31.36
C PHE A 237 26.00 -20.69 -30.34
N GLU A 238 26.42 -21.35 -29.27
CA GLU A 238 25.58 -21.54 -28.11
C GLU A 238 25.37 -20.17 -27.43
N ALA A 239 24.12 -19.75 -27.27
CA ALA A 239 23.78 -18.48 -26.64
C ALA A 239 23.69 -18.65 -25.13
N SER A 240 24.19 -17.65 -24.37
CA SER A 240 24.02 -17.64 -22.90
C SER A 240 22.55 -17.51 -22.52
N PRO A 241 21.96 -18.48 -21.80
CA PRO A 241 20.58 -18.40 -21.34
C PRO A 241 20.29 -17.17 -20.50
N GLU A 242 21.27 -16.74 -19.72
CA GLU A 242 21.18 -15.55 -18.88
C GLU A 242 21.00 -14.27 -19.72
N LYS A 243 21.80 -14.13 -20.79
CA LYS A 243 21.70 -12.96 -21.70
C LYS A 243 20.41 -12.96 -22.50
N VAL A 244 19.97 -14.15 -22.96
CA VAL A 244 18.67 -14.28 -23.64
C VAL A 244 17.54 -13.94 -22.68
N GLY A 245 17.59 -14.43 -21.44
CA GLY A 245 16.63 -14.11 -20.40
C GLY A 245 16.58 -12.60 -20.09
N ALA A 246 17.73 -11.93 -20.04
CA ALA A 246 17.81 -10.48 -19.82
C ALA A 246 17.14 -9.67 -20.95
N ILE A 247 17.31 -10.09 -22.23
CA ILE A 247 16.63 -9.43 -23.36
C ILE A 247 15.11 -9.61 -23.29
N LEU A 248 14.62 -10.76 -22.83
CA LEU A 248 13.19 -11.05 -22.74
C LEU A 248 12.52 -10.41 -21.52
N ALA A 249 13.31 -10.04 -20.50
CA ALA A 249 12.82 -9.40 -19.27
C ALA A 249 12.77 -7.86 -19.37
N THR A 250 13.24 -7.28 -20.49
CA THR A 250 13.22 -5.82 -20.74
C THR A 250 11.94 -5.40 -21.41
#